data_551216f5d27b3cd7f19eb6dc692ade1c
#
_entry.id   551216f5d27b3cd7f19eb6dc692ade1c
#
_cell.length_a   1.000
_cell.length_b   1.000
_cell.length_c   1.000
_cell.angle_alpha   90.00
_cell.angle_beta   90.00
_cell.angle_gamma   90.00
#
_symmetry.space_group_name_H-M   'P 1'
#
loop_
_entity.id
_entity.type
_entity.pdbx_description
1 polymer ?
#
loop_
_entity_poly.entity_id
_entity_poly.type
_entity_poly.pdbx_seq_one_letter_code
_entity_poly.pdbx_strand_id
1 'polypeptide(L)'
;MRKVLLVILDGWGHSDFAGEPDAGNAVELANVPTFRRLYDGRPRNRLACSGADVGLPAGQMGNSEVGHLNLGAGRVVYQDIARIDQAIEDGALTKRLDLERLVAHVRATGAAMHVVGLVSDGGVHSHLRHFTALLDLLPADVRVRLHCITDGRDTSPTGGLGYLRTLDERCAGNDRWSIASVCGRYWAMDRDRRWDRTKRAFDLIVRGEAPVWADDYTVLSDCYAAGTTDEFVEPTGIRGVAEPGLGRDDVVILMNFRADRMRQLTAALSLPDFDGFERGGALPAKIVTMTEYQEGLPVSAVFPPDHVRSGLSEFLATRGCRQLKVAETEKYAHVTYFFNGGEETAWEGETRSLVPSPRVATYDLQPEMSARPVADAVVDGVLGGHDFILVNFANPDMVGHTGSIPAAVKAVEAVDGCMADILRTIDDFPEWVALVTADHGNCEKMIDAEGNVHTAHTKEPVDFIIYDPLQVDDTGASDPARRCGLALWRTGRLADVAPTVLGFMGIDPPPEMTGENLVLPPEAEEIGEDDEAQEPGEDHQGATVG
;
A
#
# COMPACT_ATOMS: atom_id res chain seq x y z
N MET A 1 23.62 -22.23 -13.23
CA MET A 1 22.66 -21.25 -12.66
C MET A 1 22.94 -19.93 -13.35
N ARG A 2 21.96 -19.31 -14.00
CA ARG A 2 22.10 -17.96 -14.54
C ARG A 2 22.07 -16.95 -13.40
N LYS A 3 22.64 -15.79 -13.61
CA LYS A 3 22.64 -14.67 -12.66
C LYS A 3 21.64 -13.64 -13.12
N VAL A 4 21.01 -12.93 -12.18
CA VAL A 4 19.95 -11.98 -12.50
C VAL A 4 20.25 -10.60 -11.93
N LEU A 5 20.13 -9.59 -12.79
CA LEU A 5 20.09 -8.19 -12.43
C LEU A 5 18.63 -7.71 -12.55
N LEU A 6 18.03 -7.32 -11.44
CA LEU A 6 16.72 -6.67 -11.41
C LEU A 6 16.91 -5.16 -11.31
N VAL A 7 16.49 -4.44 -12.34
CA VAL A 7 16.56 -2.98 -12.42
C VAL A 7 15.17 -2.40 -12.21
N ILE A 8 15.03 -1.54 -11.21
CA ILE A 8 13.82 -0.78 -10.93
C ILE A 8 14.05 0.68 -11.32
N LEU A 9 13.30 1.11 -12.33
CA LEU A 9 13.23 2.49 -12.79
C LEU A 9 12.09 3.18 -12.02
N ASP A 10 12.38 3.67 -10.80
CA ASP A 10 11.38 4.16 -9.86
C ASP A 10 10.55 5.29 -10.46
N GLY A 11 9.21 5.15 -10.45
CA GLY A 11 8.31 6.15 -11.01
C GLY A 11 8.26 6.22 -12.54
N TRP A 12 8.80 5.22 -13.26
CA TRP A 12 8.77 5.14 -14.71
C TRP A 12 7.55 4.32 -15.18
N GLY A 13 6.41 4.98 -15.34
CA GLY A 13 5.21 4.33 -15.85
C GLY A 13 5.29 4.02 -17.34
N HIS A 14 4.38 3.16 -17.79
CA HIS A 14 4.30 2.73 -19.19
C HIS A 14 4.03 3.92 -20.14
N SER A 15 4.72 3.91 -21.27
CA SER A 15 4.52 4.83 -22.39
C SER A 15 4.51 4.08 -23.70
N ASP A 16 3.51 4.31 -24.53
CA ASP A 16 3.36 3.59 -25.82
C ASP A 16 4.37 4.05 -26.88
N PHE A 17 4.92 5.23 -26.73
CA PHE A 17 5.82 5.87 -27.68
C PHE A 17 5.23 5.99 -29.10
N ALA A 18 3.92 5.97 -29.22
CA ALA A 18 3.23 6.05 -30.49
C ALA A 18 2.74 7.48 -30.78
N GLY A 19 3.07 8.00 -31.95
CA GLY A 19 2.63 9.34 -32.38
C GLY A 19 3.52 10.48 -31.88
N GLU A 20 2.92 11.66 -31.71
CA GLU A 20 3.62 12.83 -31.14
C GLU A 20 3.68 12.69 -29.62
N PRO A 21 4.84 13.01 -28.99
CA PRO A 21 4.99 12.90 -27.54
C PRO A 21 3.96 13.74 -26.77
N ASP A 22 3.37 13.16 -25.72
CA ASP A 22 2.50 13.91 -24.81
C ASP A 22 3.33 14.95 -24.05
N ALA A 23 2.89 16.20 -24.05
CA ALA A 23 3.57 17.31 -23.39
C ALA A 23 3.71 17.10 -21.86
N GLY A 24 2.90 16.26 -21.25
CA GLY A 24 2.94 15.87 -19.85
C GLY A 24 3.75 14.61 -19.55
N ASN A 25 4.26 13.91 -20.57
CA ASN A 25 4.98 12.66 -20.45
C ASN A 25 6.48 12.85 -20.60
N ALA A 26 7.22 12.91 -19.46
CA ALA A 26 8.66 13.11 -19.48
C ALA A 26 9.42 11.94 -20.12
N VAL A 27 8.86 10.71 -20.10
CA VAL A 27 9.48 9.52 -20.72
C VAL A 27 9.45 9.64 -22.24
N GLU A 28 8.33 10.07 -22.83
CA GLU A 28 8.21 10.25 -24.28
C GLU A 28 9.01 11.45 -24.80
N LEU A 29 9.09 12.52 -24.00
CA LEU A 29 9.83 13.74 -24.35
C LEU A 29 11.34 13.54 -24.27
N ALA A 30 11.81 12.57 -23.46
CA ALA A 30 13.23 12.31 -23.25
C ALA A 30 13.89 11.56 -24.41
N ASN A 31 15.17 11.83 -24.64
CA ASN A 31 15.99 11.05 -25.55
C ASN A 31 16.52 9.79 -24.85
N VAL A 32 15.80 8.67 -25.00
CA VAL A 32 16.07 7.40 -24.32
C VAL A 32 16.39 6.25 -25.29
N PRO A 33 17.51 6.34 -26.03
CA PRO A 33 17.84 5.36 -27.05
C PRO A 33 18.05 3.94 -26.52
N THR A 34 18.53 3.80 -25.28
CA THR A 34 18.75 2.50 -24.64
C THR A 34 17.42 1.85 -24.31
N PHE A 35 16.52 2.56 -23.65
CA PHE A 35 15.20 2.07 -23.30
C PHE A 35 14.36 1.76 -24.55
N ARG A 36 14.41 2.63 -25.57
CA ARG A 36 13.75 2.40 -26.87
C ARG A 36 14.23 1.09 -27.52
N ARG A 37 15.54 0.86 -27.56
CA ARG A 37 16.12 -0.38 -28.10
C ARG A 37 15.62 -1.61 -27.34
N LEU A 38 15.51 -1.53 -26.01
CA LEU A 38 14.95 -2.60 -25.19
C LEU A 38 13.45 -2.78 -25.50
N TYR A 39 12.70 -1.69 -25.46
CA TYR A 39 11.26 -1.68 -25.67
C TYR A 39 10.86 -2.26 -27.04
N ASP A 40 11.54 -1.86 -28.12
CA ASP A 40 11.21 -2.29 -29.48
C ASP A 40 11.80 -3.65 -29.85
N GLY A 41 12.88 -4.07 -29.20
CA GLY A 41 13.69 -5.20 -29.62
C GLY A 41 13.74 -6.39 -28.65
N ARG A 42 13.11 -6.31 -27.47
CA ARG A 42 13.22 -7.36 -26.45
C ARG A 42 11.84 -7.86 -26.00
N PRO A 43 11.75 -9.11 -25.50
CA PRO A 43 10.54 -9.61 -24.87
C PRO A 43 10.07 -8.69 -23.74
N ARG A 44 8.82 -8.29 -23.79
CA ARG A 44 8.23 -7.38 -22.81
C ARG A 44 6.76 -7.67 -22.57
N ASN A 45 6.29 -7.31 -21.39
CA ASN A 45 4.88 -7.22 -21.05
C ASN A 45 4.63 -6.01 -20.15
N ARG A 46 3.41 -5.87 -19.64
CA ARG A 46 3.03 -4.84 -18.67
C ARG A 46 2.71 -5.47 -17.34
N LEU A 47 3.07 -4.80 -16.24
CA LEU A 47 2.73 -5.21 -14.90
C LEU A 47 1.75 -4.21 -14.27
N ALA A 48 0.67 -4.75 -13.68
CA ALA A 48 -0.19 -3.97 -12.83
C ALA A 48 0.55 -3.62 -11.53
N CYS A 49 0.55 -2.32 -11.17
CA CYS A 49 1.29 -1.76 -10.04
C CYS A 49 0.42 -0.92 -9.11
N SER A 50 -0.92 -1.03 -9.20
CA SER A 50 -1.87 -0.21 -8.43
C SER A 50 -3.07 -1.04 -7.96
N GLY A 51 -3.85 -0.52 -7.03
CA GLY A 51 -5.07 -1.14 -6.56
C GLY A 51 -4.88 -2.55 -6.00
N ALA A 52 -5.85 -3.42 -6.24
CA ALA A 52 -5.88 -4.77 -5.70
C ALA A 52 -4.70 -5.66 -6.13
N ASP A 53 -4.12 -5.39 -7.29
CA ASP A 53 -2.98 -6.15 -7.84
C ASP A 53 -1.69 -5.99 -7.02
N VAL A 54 -1.64 -4.98 -6.16
CA VAL A 54 -0.53 -4.75 -5.22
C VAL A 54 -0.98 -4.70 -3.76
N GLY A 55 -2.22 -5.15 -3.49
CA GLY A 55 -2.76 -5.23 -2.13
C GLY A 55 -3.27 -3.90 -1.55
N LEU A 56 -3.57 -2.93 -2.40
CA LEU A 56 -4.21 -1.66 -2.06
C LEU A 56 -5.71 -1.70 -2.36
N PRO A 57 -6.52 -0.79 -1.81
CA PRO A 57 -7.90 -0.61 -2.23
C PRO A 57 -8.04 -0.37 -3.74
N ALA A 58 -9.14 -0.83 -4.33
CA ALA A 58 -9.42 -0.62 -5.75
C ALA A 58 -9.34 0.87 -6.11
N GLY A 59 -8.62 1.16 -7.20
CA GLY A 59 -8.45 2.53 -7.71
C GLY A 59 -7.43 3.40 -6.96
N GLN A 60 -6.75 2.88 -5.94
CA GLN A 60 -5.63 3.57 -5.30
C GLN A 60 -4.35 3.39 -6.09
N MET A 61 -3.59 4.48 -6.33
CA MET A 61 -2.29 4.44 -6.99
C MET A 61 -1.26 3.67 -6.14
N GLY A 62 -0.31 3.02 -6.82
CA GLY A 62 0.84 2.39 -6.17
C GLY A 62 1.80 3.40 -5.53
N ASN A 63 2.78 2.87 -4.81
CA ASN A 63 3.87 3.64 -4.23
C ASN A 63 5.11 2.75 -4.05
N SER A 64 6.26 3.36 -3.78
CA SER A 64 7.52 2.62 -3.72
C SER A 64 7.56 1.58 -2.60
N GLU A 65 6.94 1.84 -1.45
CA GLU A 65 6.88 0.87 -0.34
C GLU A 65 6.15 -0.41 -0.76
N VAL A 66 4.93 -0.24 -1.27
CA VAL A 66 4.08 -1.35 -1.71
C VAL A 66 4.65 -2.04 -2.96
N GLY A 67 5.19 -1.27 -3.91
CA GLY A 67 5.81 -1.81 -5.13
C GLY A 67 6.99 -2.73 -4.80
N HIS A 68 7.96 -2.24 -4.02
CA HIS A 68 9.13 -3.04 -3.64
C HIS A 68 8.77 -4.24 -2.75
N LEU A 69 7.76 -4.07 -1.86
CA LEU A 69 7.27 -5.16 -1.05
C LEU A 69 6.71 -6.32 -1.90
N ASN A 70 5.91 -6.02 -2.92
CA ASN A 70 5.35 -7.04 -3.81
C ASN A 70 6.43 -7.66 -4.72
N LEU A 71 7.36 -6.84 -5.26
CA LEU A 71 8.50 -7.30 -6.05
C LEU A 71 9.37 -8.31 -5.28
N GLY A 72 9.61 -8.05 -3.98
CA GLY A 72 10.42 -8.91 -3.12
C GLY A 72 9.68 -10.11 -2.56
N ALA A 73 8.39 -9.97 -2.27
CA ALA A 73 7.58 -11.02 -1.67
C ALA A 73 7.21 -12.16 -2.64
N GLY A 74 7.17 -11.89 -3.95
CA GLY A 74 6.68 -12.85 -4.94
C GLY A 74 5.21 -13.23 -4.76
N ARG A 75 4.43 -12.38 -4.12
CA ARG A 75 3.00 -12.49 -3.91
C ARG A 75 2.38 -11.13 -3.66
N VAL A 76 1.07 -10.99 -3.86
CA VAL A 76 0.36 -9.78 -3.46
C VAL A 76 0.33 -9.68 -1.93
N VAL A 77 0.91 -8.59 -1.39
CA VAL A 77 0.90 -8.32 0.05
C VAL A 77 -0.14 -7.25 0.34
N TYR A 78 -1.25 -7.70 0.89
CA TYR A 78 -2.38 -6.81 1.17
C TYR A 78 -2.09 -5.87 2.33
N GLN A 79 -2.31 -4.57 2.11
CA GLN A 79 -2.31 -3.57 3.17
C GLN A 79 -3.48 -3.81 4.13
N ASP A 80 -3.35 -3.36 5.38
CA ASP A 80 -4.36 -3.64 6.42
C ASP A 80 -5.78 -3.22 6.02
N ILE A 81 -5.95 -2.06 5.37
CA ILE A 81 -7.26 -1.63 4.87
C ILE A 81 -7.84 -2.64 3.86
N ALA A 82 -7.04 -3.13 2.93
CA ALA A 82 -7.47 -4.11 1.93
C ALA A 82 -7.76 -5.49 2.56
N ARG A 83 -6.97 -5.91 3.57
CA ARG A 83 -7.21 -7.15 4.35
C ARG A 83 -8.55 -7.10 5.09
N ILE A 84 -8.89 -5.94 5.64
CA ILE A 84 -10.17 -5.72 6.33
C ILE A 84 -11.32 -5.73 5.32
N ASP A 85 -11.17 -5.01 4.20
CA ASP A 85 -12.17 -4.97 3.13
C ASP A 85 -12.48 -6.38 2.61
N GLN A 86 -11.45 -7.15 2.29
CA GLN A 86 -11.60 -8.52 1.83
C GLN A 86 -12.31 -9.40 2.88
N ALA A 87 -11.95 -9.25 4.17
CA ALA A 87 -12.59 -10.01 5.23
C ALA A 87 -14.07 -9.61 5.46
N ILE A 88 -14.46 -8.39 5.07
CA ILE A 88 -15.85 -7.95 5.04
C ILE A 88 -16.57 -8.61 3.84
N GLU A 89 -15.99 -8.55 2.65
CA GLU A 89 -16.56 -9.07 1.41
C GLU A 89 -16.76 -10.58 1.43
N ASP A 90 -15.81 -11.33 1.97
CA ASP A 90 -15.87 -12.80 2.09
C ASP A 90 -16.58 -13.28 3.36
N GLY A 91 -17.06 -12.37 4.22
CA GLY A 91 -17.75 -12.67 5.48
C GLY A 91 -16.84 -13.21 6.59
N ALA A 92 -15.52 -13.21 6.42
CA ALA A 92 -14.56 -13.72 7.41
C ALA A 92 -14.41 -12.82 8.64
N LEU A 93 -14.84 -11.55 8.58
CA LEU A 93 -14.68 -10.59 9.66
C LEU A 93 -15.31 -11.07 10.98
N THR A 94 -16.48 -11.70 10.92
CA THR A 94 -17.17 -12.28 12.10
C THR A 94 -16.29 -13.28 12.85
N LYS A 95 -15.65 -14.17 12.10
CA LYS A 95 -14.76 -15.21 12.67
C LYS A 95 -13.46 -14.59 13.18
N ARG A 96 -12.86 -13.64 12.44
CA ARG A 96 -11.61 -12.97 12.84
C ARG A 96 -11.78 -12.16 14.13
N LEU A 97 -12.92 -11.47 14.29
CA LEU A 97 -13.27 -10.74 15.51
C LEU A 97 -13.58 -11.67 16.70
N ASP A 98 -13.76 -12.97 16.49
CA ASP A 98 -14.34 -13.88 17.51
C ASP A 98 -15.69 -13.32 18.03
N LEU A 99 -16.50 -12.77 17.09
CA LEU A 99 -17.67 -11.95 17.41
C LEU A 99 -18.71 -12.73 18.23
N GLU A 100 -18.88 -14.01 17.96
CA GLU A 100 -19.79 -14.88 18.71
C GLU A 100 -19.44 -14.93 20.20
N ARG A 101 -18.14 -15.02 20.50
CA ARG A 101 -17.63 -15.04 21.88
C ARG A 101 -17.79 -13.69 22.56
N LEU A 102 -17.54 -12.58 21.84
CA LEU A 102 -17.75 -11.23 22.37
C LEU A 102 -19.23 -10.99 22.66
N VAL A 103 -20.13 -11.36 21.76
CA VAL A 103 -21.59 -11.25 21.91
C VAL A 103 -22.06 -12.12 23.08
N ALA A 104 -21.61 -13.36 23.20
CA ALA A 104 -21.94 -14.24 24.31
C ALA A 104 -21.51 -13.64 25.66
N HIS A 105 -20.32 -13.03 25.71
CA HIS A 105 -19.83 -12.36 26.92
C HIS A 105 -20.73 -11.20 27.35
N VAL A 106 -21.04 -10.26 26.44
CA VAL A 106 -21.85 -9.09 26.78
C VAL A 106 -23.31 -9.47 27.13
N ARG A 107 -23.84 -10.52 26.51
CA ARG A 107 -25.17 -11.08 26.89
C ARG A 107 -25.17 -11.69 28.28
N ALA A 108 -24.12 -12.43 28.63
CA ALA A 108 -24.01 -13.08 29.94
C ALA A 108 -23.81 -12.08 31.08
N THR A 109 -23.10 -10.99 30.85
CA THR A 109 -22.77 -9.97 31.85
C THR A 109 -23.73 -8.78 31.86
N GLY A 110 -24.54 -8.60 30.81
CA GLY A 110 -25.32 -7.37 30.58
C GLY A 110 -24.48 -6.16 30.23
N ALA A 111 -23.23 -6.37 29.82
CA ALA A 111 -22.26 -5.33 29.44
C ALA A 111 -22.58 -4.66 28.10
N ALA A 112 -21.82 -3.65 27.74
CA ALA A 112 -21.89 -2.96 26.45
C ALA A 112 -20.66 -3.26 25.57
N MET A 113 -20.83 -3.09 24.26
CA MET A 113 -19.74 -2.95 23.31
C MET A 113 -19.49 -1.48 23.01
N HIS A 114 -18.27 -1.03 23.25
CA HIS A 114 -17.81 0.30 22.92
C HIS A 114 -16.96 0.24 21.64
N VAL A 115 -17.42 0.90 20.60
CA VAL A 115 -16.73 0.97 19.30
C VAL A 115 -16.09 2.34 19.19
N VAL A 116 -14.78 2.37 19.12
CA VAL A 116 -13.97 3.61 19.18
C VAL A 116 -13.10 3.70 17.94
N GLY A 117 -13.05 4.85 17.29
CA GLY A 117 -12.10 5.08 16.20
C GLY A 117 -12.39 6.32 15.37
N LEU A 118 -11.50 6.59 14.43
CA LEU A 118 -11.59 7.71 13.50
C LEU A 118 -12.69 7.45 12.48
N VAL A 119 -13.66 8.36 12.42
CA VAL A 119 -14.84 8.23 11.57
C VAL A 119 -14.68 9.14 10.36
N SER A 120 -14.16 8.60 9.27
CA SER A 120 -14.03 9.28 7.98
C SER A 120 -13.91 8.26 6.83
N ASP A 121 -13.92 8.75 5.60
CA ASP A 121 -13.69 7.95 4.38
C ASP A 121 -12.27 8.10 3.82
N GLY A 122 -11.36 8.77 4.54
CA GLY A 122 -9.99 9.02 4.09
C GLY A 122 -9.11 7.79 3.95
N GLY A 123 -9.43 6.69 4.67
CA GLY A 123 -8.72 5.41 4.52
C GLY A 123 -7.25 5.41 4.98
N VAL A 124 -6.81 6.43 5.73
CA VAL A 124 -5.41 6.53 6.22
C VAL A 124 -5.23 5.82 7.56
N HIS A 125 -6.15 6.00 8.49
CA HIS A 125 -6.09 5.42 9.83
C HIS A 125 -7.22 4.46 10.12
N SER A 126 -8.37 4.69 9.48
CA SER A 126 -9.63 3.99 9.64
C SER A 126 -10.49 4.24 8.39
N HIS A 127 -11.61 3.56 8.27
CA HIS A 127 -12.58 3.86 7.22
C HIS A 127 -14.01 3.63 7.71
N LEU A 128 -14.92 4.58 7.42
CA LEU A 128 -16.33 4.54 7.80
C LEU A 128 -17.03 3.22 7.42
N ARG A 129 -16.71 2.65 6.23
CA ARG A 129 -17.29 1.37 5.79
C ARG A 129 -17.01 0.20 6.74
N HIS A 130 -15.89 0.23 7.47
CA HIS A 130 -15.58 -0.81 8.46
C HIS A 130 -16.48 -0.71 9.69
N PHE A 131 -16.83 0.51 10.12
CA PHE A 131 -17.81 0.73 11.19
C PHE A 131 -19.19 0.24 10.77
N THR A 132 -19.66 0.62 9.60
CA THR A 132 -20.97 0.18 9.10
C THR A 132 -21.02 -1.35 8.95
N ALA A 133 -19.97 -1.97 8.42
CA ALA A 133 -19.86 -3.42 8.32
C ALA A 133 -19.89 -4.10 9.70
N LEU A 134 -19.17 -3.57 10.69
CA LEU A 134 -19.23 -4.09 12.06
C LEU A 134 -20.66 -3.99 12.62
N LEU A 135 -21.31 -2.84 12.49
CA LEU A 135 -22.67 -2.63 12.97
C LEU A 135 -23.68 -3.59 12.31
N ASP A 136 -23.52 -3.84 11.01
CA ASP A 136 -24.39 -4.80 10.28
C ASP A 136 -24.23 -6.25 10.78
N LEU A 137 -23.09 -6.59 11.40
CA LEU A 137 -22.83 -7.92 11.98
C LEU A 137 -23.32 -8.06 13.44
N LEU A 138 -23.56 -6.93 14.14
CA LEU A 138 -23.93 -6.96 15.55
C LEU A 138 -25.42 -7.29 15.74
N PRO A 139 -25.78 -8.20 16.67
CA PRO A 139 -27.16 -8.47 17.00
C PRO A 139 -27.84 -7.25 17.67
N ALA A 140 -29.10 -6.99 17.31
CA ALA A 140 -29.84 -5.83 17.81
C ALA A 140 -30.05 -5.82 19.33
N ASP A 141 -29.96 -6.95 20.00
CA ASP A 141 -30.11 -7.07 21.46
C ASP A 141 -28.82 -6.69 22.25
N VAL A 142 -27.70 -6.53 21.57
CA VAL A 142 -26.44 -6.06 22.17
C VAL A 142 -26.47 -4.54 22.34
N ARG A 143 -25.99 -4.06 23.50
CA ARG A 143 -25.83 -2.62 23.75
C ARG A 143 -24.57 -2.12 23.09
N VAL A 144 -24.66 -1.09 22.22
CA VAL A 144 -23.53 -0.50 21.51
C VAL A 144 -23.39 0.97 21.83
N ARG A 145 -22.16 1.41 22.11
CA ARG A 145 -21.76 2.79 22.33
C ARG A 145 -20.68 3.18 21.33
N LEU A 146 -20.99 4.12 20.45
CA LEU A 146 -20.04 4.64 19.47
C LEU A 146 -19.31 5.85 20.04
N HIS A 147 -17.99 5.77 20.12
CA HIS A 147 -17.12 6.88 20.48
C HIS A 147 -16.41 7.35 19.20
N CYS A 148 -16.96 8.39 18.59
CA CYS A 148 -16.56 8.84 17.27
C CYS A 148 -15.43 9.85 17.36
N ILE A 149 -14.29 9.52 16.77
CA ILE A 149 -13.17 10.45 16.61
C ILE A 149 -13.33 11.12 15.24
N THR A 150 -13.39 12.46 15.19
CA THR A 150 -13.51 13.24 13.96
C THR A 150 -12.14 13.53 13.34
N ASP A 151 -12.07 13.59 12.00
CA ASP A 151 -10.82 13.65 11.23
C ASP A 151 -10.38 15.09 10.91
N GLY A 152 -10.88 15.66 9.84
CA GLY A 152 -10.57 17.02 9.40
C GLY A 152 -9.14 17.29 8.96
N ARG A 153 -8.32 16.24 8.84
CA ARG A 153 -6.92 16.30 8.42
C ARG A 153 -6.63 15.47 7.18
N ASP A 154 -7.09 14.23 7.17
CA ASP A 154 -6.95 13.32 6.03
C ASP A 154 -8.18 13.40 5.10
N THR A 155 -9.20 14.16 5.50
CA THR A 155 -10.43 14.46 4.76
C THR A 155 -10.81 15.93 4.91
N SER A 156 -11.96 16.32 4.33
CA SER A 156 -12.48 17.69 4.47
C SER A 156 -12.48 18.15 5.94
N PRO A 157 -12.02 19.38 6.23
CA PRO A 157 -11.98 19.91 7.60
C PRO A 157 -13.34 19.96 8.32
N THR A 158 -14.45 19.85 7.59
CA THR A 158 -15.83 19.93 8.11
C THR A 158 -16.72 18.81 7.60
N GLY A 159 -16.12 17.65 7.21
CA GLY A 159 -16.84 16.48 6.69
C GLY A 159 -17.50 15.61 7.76
N GLY A 160 -17.08 15.73 9.01
CA GLY A 160 -17.45 14.85 10.12
C GLY A 160 -18.95 14.71 10.35
N LEU A 161 -19.70 15.79 10.20
CA LEU A 161 -21.16 15.76 10.37
C LEU A 161 -21.83 14.75 9.42
N GLY A 162 -21.37 14.66 8.16
CA GLY A 162 -21.88 13.71 7.18
C GLY A 162 -21.58 12.27 7.57
N TYR A 163 -20.37 12.01 8.05
CA TYR A 163 -19.95 10.67 8.50
C TYR A 163 -20.72 10.22 9.74
N LEU A 164 -20.91 11.11 10.72
CA LEU A 164 -21.67 10.80 11.93
C LEU A 164 -23.14 10.54 11.64
N ARG A 165 -23.73 11.26 10.68
CA ARG A 165 -25.08 11.00 10.20
C ARG A 165 -25.23 9.57 9.68
N THR A 166 -24.28 9.08 8.89
CA THR A 166 -24.29 7.69 8.38
C THR A 166 -24.30 6.67 9.51
N LEU A 167 -23.56 6.91 10.61
CA LEU A 167 -23.55 6.01 11.77
C LEU A 167 -24.85 6.13 12.58
N ASP A 168 -25.40 7.34 12.74
CA ASP A 168 -26.67 7.56 13.42
C ASP A 168 -27.83 6.86 12.70
N GLU A 169 -27.86 6.91 11.37
CA GLU A 169 -28.83 6.17 10.55
C GLU A 169 -28.77 4.66 10.79
N ARG A 170 -27.57 4.09 11.08
CA ARG A 170 -27.42 2.68 11.46
C ARG A 170 -27.87 2.39 12.89
N CYS A 171 -27.82 3.37 13.77
CA CYS A 171 -28.38 3.27 15.12
C CYS A 171 -29.90 3.47 15.14
N ALA A 172 -30.46 4.10 14.11
CA ALA A 172 -31.88 4.43 14.06
C ALA A 172 -32.78 3.21 14.20
N GLY A 173 -33.76 3.31 15.10
CA GLY A 173 -34.69 2.20 15.38
C GLY A 173 -34.21 1.16 16.38
N ASN A 174 -33.00 1.33 16.94
CA ASN A 174 -32.46 0.50 18.02
C ASN A 174 -32.03 1.37 19.21
N ASP A 175 -32.84 1.45 20.23
CA ASP A 175 -32.60 2.22 21.46
C ASP A 175 -31.41 1.74 22.31
N ARG A 176 -30.85 0.58 21.97
CA ARG A 176 -29.64 0.02 22.59
C ARG A 176 -28.35 0.54 21.94
N TRP A 177 -28.44 1.13 20.76
CA TRP A 177 -27.29 1.65 19.99
C TRP A 177 -27.30 3.17 20.01
N SER A 178 -26.15 3.79 20.23
CA SER A 178 -26.07 5.25 20.27
C SER A 178 -24.66 5.75 20.02
N ILE A 179 -24.55 6.94 19.42
CA ILE A 179 -23.33 7.73 19.49
C ILE A 179 -23.24 8.28 20.92
N ALA A 180 -22.24 7.82 21.67
CA ALA A 180 -22.05 8.19 23.07
C ALA A 180 -21.15 9.42 23.23
N SER A 181 -20.21 9.62 22.31
CA SER A 181 -19.30 10.76 22.34
C SER A 181 -18.72 11.11 20.99
N VAL A 182 -18.30 12.37 20.86
CA VAL A 182 -17.58 12.91 19.72
C VAL A 182 -16.32 13.62 20.20
N CYS A 183 -15.19 13.41 19.52
CA CYS A 183 -13.90 14.00 19.91
C CYS A 183 -12.99 14.16 18.69
N GLY A 184 -12.40 15.33 18.51
CA GLY A 184 -11.42 15.56 17.45
C GLY A 184 -10.14 14.70 17.61
N ARG A 185 -9.55 14.28 16.51
CA ARG A 185 -8.32 13.48 16.51
C ARG A 185 -7.13 14.14 17.20
N TYR A 186 -7.12 15.45 17.30
CA TYR A 186 -6.12 16.21 18.04
C TYR A 186 -5.98 15.74 19.49
N TRP A 187 -7.08 15.31 20.10
CA TRP A 187 -7.14 14.84 21.49
C TRP A 187 -6.92 13.33 21.60
N ALA A 188 -7.67 12.56 20.80
CA ALA A 188 -7.73 11.12 20.94
C ALA A 188 -6.57 10.39 20.24
N MET A 189 -5.90 11.03 19.27
CA MET A 189 -4.90 10.41 18.41
C MET A 189 -3.54 11.13 18.45
N ASP A 190 -3.14 11.61 19.64
CA ASP A 190 -1.78 12.12 19.87
C ASP A 190 -0.77 10.97 19.78
N ARG A 191 0.43 11.24 19.23
CA ARG A 191 1.55 10.29 19.13
C ARG A 191 2.85 10.78 19.73
N ASP A 192 2.84 11.99 20.31
CA ASP A 192 4.04 12.68 20.81
C ASP A 192 4.08 12.72 22.35
N ARG A 193 3.33 11.83 23.02
CA ARG A 193 3.22 11.73 24.49
C ARG A 193 2.72 13.01 25.17
N ARG A 194 1.83 13.72 24.50
CA ARG A 194 1.09 14.84 25.11
C ARG A 194 -0.07 14.26 25.89
N TRP A 195 0.27 13.73 27.07
CA TRP A 195 -0.66 12.97 27.91
C TRP A 195 -1.89 13.75 28.35
N ASP A 196 -1.79 15.08 28.46
CA ASP A 196 -2.92 15.97 28.72
C ASP A 196 -4.02 15.86 27.66
N ARG A 197 -3.66 15.68 26.38
CA ARG A 197 -4.62 15.47 25.30
C ARG A 197 -5.23 14.09 25.37
N THR A 198 -4.40 13.06 25.44
CA THR A 198 -4.85 11.66 25.50
C THR A 198 -5.77 11.45 26.72
N LYS A 199 -5.45 12.08 27.87
CA LYS A 199 -6.27 12.00 29.09
C LYS A 199 -7.67 12.53 28.89
N ARG A 200 -7.86 13.65 28.17
CA ARG A 200 -9.19 14.22 27.91
C ARG A 200 -10.07 13.26 27.10
N ALA A 201 -9.50 12.61 26.08
CA ALA A 201 -10.22 11.58 25.30
C ALA A 201 -10.48 10.32 26.15
N PHE A 202 -9.51 9.92 26.97
CA PHE A 202 -9.64 8.80 27.90
C PHE A 202 -10.77 9.05 28.92
N ASP A 203 -10.79 10.21 29.57
CA ASP A 203 -11.82 10.57 30.56
C ASP A 203 -13.21 10.55 29.93
N LEU A 204 -13.34 11.04 28.70
CA LEU A 204 -14.59 10.99 27.95
C LEU A 204 -15.05 9.54 27.70
N ILE A 205 -14.17 8.67 27.21
CA ILE A 205 -14.50 7.29 26.82
C ILE A 205 -14.66 6.39 28.04
N VAL A 206 -13.72 6.47 28.99
CA VAL A 206 -13.66 5.53 30.13
C VAL A 206 -14.53 5.97 31.29
N ARG A 207 -14.49 7.27 31.63
CA ARG A 207 -15.19 7.80 32.78
C ARG A 207 -16.54 8.39 32.45
N GLY A 208 -16.84 8.57 31.15
CA GLY A 208 -18.03 9.31 30.74
C GLY A 208 -18.00 10.78 31.18
N GLU A 209 -16.81 11.33 31.38
CA GLU A 209 -16.62 12.73 31.80
C GLU A 209 -16.23 13.58 30.60
N ALA A 210 -16.97 14.61 30.32
CA ALA A 210 -16.75 15.48 29.20
C ALA A 210 -16.71 16.95 29.60
N PRO A 211 -15.80 17.78 29.05
CA PRO A 211 -15.81 19.22 29.22
C PRO A 211 -17.02 19.86 28.54
N VAL A 212 -17.55 19.24 27.49
CA VAL A 212 -18.72 19.71 26.74
C VAL A 212 -19.77 18.60 26.70
N TRP A 213 -21.04 18.98 26.80
CA TRP A 213 -22.17 18.07 26.68
C TRP A 213 -23.15 18.62 25.63
N ALA A 214 -23.49 17.81 24.65
CA ALA A 214 -24.42 18.13 23.58
C ALA A 214 -25.64 17.19 23.61
N ASP A 215 -26.72 17.60 22.97
CA ASP A 215 -27.93 16.79 22.88
C ASP A 215 -27.76 15.67 21.86
N ASP A 216 -27.01 15.94 20.81
CA ASP A 216 -26.63 14.97 19.77
C ASP A 216 -25.34 15.39 19.05
N TYR A 217 -24.93 14.62 18.02
CA TYR A 217 -23.73 14.86 17.22
C TYR A 217 -23.81 16.12 16.32
N THR A 218 -25.00 16.74 16.17
CA THR A 218 -25.16 17.96 15.35
C THR A 218 -24.45 19.16 15.95
N VAL A 219 -23.96 19.05 17.19
CA VAL A 219 -23.03 20.01 17.82
C VAL A 219 -21.85 20.39 16.90
N LEU A 220 -21.46 19.52 15.97
CA LEU A 220 -20.44 19.84 14.97
C LEU A 220 -20.82 21.05 14.11
N SER A 221 -22.11 21.27 13.83
CA SER A 221 -22.57 22.46 13.12
C SER A 221 -22.24 23.75 13.88
N ASP A 222 -22.40 23.74 15.21
CA ASP A 222 -22.06 24.87 16.06
C ASP A 222 -20.54 25.09 16.12
N CYS A 223 -19.77 23.98 16.17
CA CYS A 223 -18.30 24.03 16.10
C CYS A 223 -17.84 24.69 14.78
N TYR A 224 -18.41 24.28 13.64
CA TYR A 224 -18.06 24.85 12.33
C TYR A 224 -18.44 26.33 12.25
N ALA A 225 -19.61 26.71 12.76
CA ALA A 225 -20.03 28.11 12.82
C ALA A 225 -19.08 28.97 13.68
N ALA A 226 -18.47 28.38 14.71
CA ALA A 226 -17.47 28.99 15.55
C ALA A 226 -16.03 28.94 14.97
N GLY A 227 -15.84 28.34 13.79
CA GLY A 227 -14.53 28.21 13.12
C GLY A 227 -13.68 27.04 13.63
N THR A 228 -14.26 26.14 14.43
CA THR A 228 -13.59 24.91 14.88
C THR A 228 -13.84 23.79 13.89
N THR A 229 -12.76 23.22 13.31
CA THR A 229 -12.82 22.09 12.37
C THR A 229 -12.85 20.76 13.10
N ASP A 230 -13.15 19.68 12.39
CA ASP A 230 -13.25 18.30 12.90
C ASP A 230 -12.03 17.90 13.73
N GLU A 231 -10.82 18.23 13.28
CA GLU A 231 -9.59 17.86 13.97
C GLU A 231 -9.56 18.33 15.42
N PHE A 232 -10.15 19.50 15.71
CA PHE A 232 -10.03 20.19 17.00
C PHE A 232 -11.30 20.17 17.85
N VAL A 233 -12.33 19.42 17.45
CA VAL A 233 -13.56 19.28 18.24
C VAL A 233 -13.20 18.81 19.65
N GLU A 234 -13.61 19.59 20.66
CA GLU A 234 -13.35 19.23 22.06
C GLU A 234 -14.09 17.95 22.45
N PRO A 235 -13.50 17.13 23.37
CA PRO A 235 -14.16 15.94 23.88
C PRO A 235 -15.58 16.24 24.38
N THR A 236 -16.58 15.74 23.66
CA THR A 236 -18.00 16.04 23.85
C THR A 236 -18.79 14.79 24.15
N GLY A 237 -19.47 14.74 25.28
CA GLY A 237 -20.40 13.68 25.64
C GLY A 237 -21.80 13.97 25.09
N ILE A 238 -22.53 12.94 24.69
CA ILE A 238 -23.92 13.05 24.23
C ILE A 238 -24.88 12.79 25.39
N ARG A 239 -25.79 13.76 25.65
CA ARG A 239 -26.78 13.68 26.72
C ARG A 239 -27.80 12.56 26.47
N GLY A 240 -28.35 12.01 27.54
CA GLY A 240 -29.38 10.98 27.44
C GLY A 240 -28.86 9.57 27.13
N VAL A 241 -27.57 9.42 26.82
CA VAL A 241 -26.93 8.11 26.69
C VAL A 241 -26.72 7.52 28.10
N ALA A 242 -27.40 6.42 28.36
CA ALA A 242 -27.23 5.71 29.64
C ALA A 242 -25.84 5.05 29.69
N GLU A 243 -25.13 5.28 30.82
CA GLU A 243 -23.79 4.70 31.05
C GLU A 243 -22.83 4.99 29.88
N PRO A 244 -22.47 6.27 29.64
CA PRO A 244 -21.63 6.64 28.50
C PRO A 244 -20.17 6.19 28.68
N GLY A 245 -19.70 5.98 29.93
CA GLY A 245 -18.37 5.48 30.26
C GLY A 245 -18.30 3.96 30.28
N LEU A 246 -17.08 3.42 30.43
CA LEU A 246 -16.82 1.98 30.44
C LEU A 246 -17.19 1.35 31.78
N GLY A 247 -17.91 0.25 31.71
CA GLY A 247 -18.08 -0.72 32.79
C GLY A 247 -16.93 -1.74 32.85
N ARG A 248 -16.80 -2.42 33.97
CA ARG A 248 -15.73 -3.42 34.19
C ARG A 248 -15.82 -4.60 33.21
N ASP A 249 -17.03 -5.00 32.84
CA ASP A 249 -17.27 -6.17 31.97
C ASP A 249 -17.45 -5.78 30.50
N ASP A 250 -17.32 -4.49 30.17
CA ASP A 250 -17.51 -4.00 28.81
C ASP A 250 -16.38 -4.45 27.87
N VAL A 251 -16.72 -4.48 26.60
CA VAL A 251 -15.80 -4.80 25.51
C VAL A 251 -15.53 -3.53 24.71
N VAL A 252 -14.26 -3.26 24.42
CA VAL A 252 -13.84 -2.15 23.55
C VAL A 252 -13.31 -2.70 22.23
N ILE A 253 -13.83 -2.20 21.10
CA ILE A 253 -13.34 -2.49 19.77
C ILE A 253 -12.74 -1.20 19.21
N LEU A 254 -11.43 -1.18 18.96
CA LEU A 254 -10.70 -0.07 18.38
C LEU A 254 -10.61 -0.27 16.85
N MET A 255 -11.29 0.60 16.08
CA MET A 255 -11.52 0.43 14.65
C MET A 255 -10.37 0.91 13.75
N ASN A 256 -9.43 1.65 14.28
CA ASN A 256 -8.27 2.09 13.51
C ASN A 256 -7.39 0.89 13.14
N PHE A 257 -6.89 0.88 11.91
CA PHE A 257 -5.94 -0.13 11.45
C PHE A 257 -4.49 0.38 11.41
N ARG A 258 -4.25 1.70 11.41
CA ARG A 258 -2.91 2.27 11.51
C ARG A 258 -2.53 2.52 12.97
N ALA A 259 -1.42 1.93 13.40
CA ALA A 259 -1.00 1.80 14.78
C ALA A 259 -0.52 3.10 15.45
N ASP A 260 0.23 3.94 14.71
CA ASP A 260 1.07 5.02 15.25
C ASP A 260 0.35 5.98 16.21
N ARG A 261 -0.91 6.32 15.92
CA ARG A 261 -1.73 7.25 16.69
C ARG A 261 -2.67 6.58 17.70
N MET A 262 -2.74 5.24 17.69
CA MET A 262 -3.58 4.52 18.64
C MET A 262 -2.81 3.96 19.84
N ARG A 263 -1.49 3.91 19.76
CA ARG A 263 -0.64 3.33 20.81
C ARG A 263 -0.89 3.95 22.19
N GLN A 264 -0.96 5.28 22.28
CA GLN A 264 -1.10 5.98 23.55
C GLN A 264 -2.45 5.72 24.22
N LEU A 265 -3.54 5.85 23.46
CA LEU A 265 -4.89 5.59 23.98
C LEU A 265 -5.04 4.11 24.37
N THR A 266 -4.53 3.20 23.55
CA THR A 266 -4.59 1.75 23.83
C THR A 266 -3.74 1.38 25.05
N ALA A 267 -2.54 1.95 25.19
CA ALA A 267 -1.72 1.75 26.39
C ALA A 267 -2.44 2.23 27.65
N ALA A 268 -3.09 3.40 27.60
CA ALA A 268 -3.88 3.92 28.70
C ALA A 268 -5.08 3.03 29.04
N LEU A 269 -5.71 2.39 28.05
CA LEU A 269 -6.84 1.48 28.25
C LEU A 269 -6.41 0.10 28.76
N SER A 270 -5.20 -0.39 28.44
CA SER A 270 -4.84 -1.79 28.57
C SER A 270 -3.71 -2.10 29.55
N LEU A 271 -2.66 -1.25 29.62
CA LEU A 271 -1.49 -1.57 30.43
C LEU A 271 -1.78 -1.46 31.93
N PRO A 272 -1.48 -2.47 32.73
CA PRO A 272 -1.64 -2.40 34.19
C PRO A 272 -0.77 -1.30 34.84
N ASP A 273 0.44 -1.15 34.35
CA ASP A 273 1.50 -0.26 34.85
C ASP A 273 1.62 1.06 34.06
N PHE A 274 0.55 1.48 33.42
CA PHE A 274 0.52 2.76 32.69
C PHE A 274 0.75 3.95 33.64
N ASP A 275 1.72 4.78 33.28
CA ASP A 275 2.22 5.90 34.11
C ASP A 275 2.02 7.30 33.49
N GLY A 276 1.42 7.37 32.29
CA GLY A 276 1.24 8.65 31.58
C GLY A 276 0.33 9.65 32.29
N PHE A 277 -0.67 9.16 33.03
CA PHE A 277 -1.59 9.95 33.88
C PHE A 277 -2.39 9.05 34.82
N GLU A 278 -2.98 9.65 35.88
CA GLU A 278 -3.91 8.91 36.73
C GLU A 278 -5.22 8.65 36.01
N ARG A 279 -5.54 7.37 35.81
CA ARG A 279 -6.67 6.92 35.01
C ARG A 279 -8.01 7.13 35.71
N GLY A 280 -8.17 6.59 36.92
CA GLY A 280 -9.49 6.49 37.55
C GLY A 280 -10.47 5.65 36.67
N GLY A 281 -11.60 5.27 37.25
CA GLY A 281 -12.64 4.52 36.54
C GLY A 281 -12.34 3.02 36.37
N ALA A 282 -13.24 2.30 35.69
CA ALA A 282 -13.09 0.89 35.40
C ALA A 282 -12.37 0.71 34.05
N LEU A 283 -11.45 -0.24 34.01
CA LEU A 283 -10.89 -0.68 32.73
C LEU A 283 -11.78 -1.78 32.13
N PRO A 284 -11.87 -1.87 30.80
CA PRO A 284 -12.71 -2.87 30.12
C PRO A 284 -12.18 -4.29 30.31
N ALA A 285 -13.10 -5.26 30.27
CA ALA A 285 -12.74 -6.67 30.38
C ALA A 285 -11.95 -7.17 29.17
N LYS A 286 -12.25 -6.64 28.01
CA LYS A 286 -11.63 -7.03 26.74
C LYS A 286 -11.44 -5.84 25.82
N ILE A 287 -10.27 -5.81 25.19
CA ILE A 287 -9.94 -4.84 24.16
C ILE A 287 -9.58 -5.61 22.89
N VAL A 288 -10.26 -5.28 21.81
CA VAL A 288 -10.01 -5.80 20.48
C VAL A 288 -9.54 -4.64 19.60
N THR A 289 -8.46 -4.83 18.86
CA THR A 289 -7.91 -3.83 17.94
C THR A 289 -7.95 -4.41 16.51
N MET A 290 -8.20 -3.58 15.51
CA MET A 290 -8.20 -4.09 14.13
C MET A 290 -6.83 -4.64 13.74
N THR A 291 -5.75 -3.96 14.11
CA THR A 291 -4.37 -4.42 13.87
C THR A 291 -3.58 -4.44 15.17
N GLU A 292 -2.39 -5.01 15.17
CA GLU A 292 -1.47 -4.91 16.29
C GLU A 292 -0.87 -3.51 16.35
N TYR A 293 -1.16 -2.75 17.41
CA TYR A 293 -0.64 -1.39 17.55
C TYR A 293 0.76 -1.33 18.16
N GLN A 294 1.08 -2.30 19.00
CA GLN A 294 2.38 -2.45 19.62
C GLN A 294 2.49 -3.86 20.22
N GLU A 295 3.64 -4.49 20.04
CA GLU A 295 3.96 -5.77 20.68
C GLU A 295 3.86 -5.69 22.20
N GLY A 296 3.30 -6.70 22.83
CA GLY A 296 3.17 -6.81 24.29
C GLY A 296 2.00 -6.04 24.91
N LEU A 297 1.17 -5.33 24.14
CA LEU A 297 -0.10 -4.81 24.67
C LEU A 297 -1.07 -5.97 24.96
N PRO A 298 -1.76 -5.96 26.12
CA PRO A 298 -2.71 -7.03 26.47
C PRO A 298 -4.06 -6.83 25.77
N VAL A 299 -4.05 -6.88 24.45
CA VAL A 299 -5.20 -6.72 23.55
C VAL A 299 -5.26 -7.87 22.53
N SER A 300 -6.40 -8.05 21.87
CA SER A 300 -6.56 -9.04 20.81
C SER A 300 -6.59 -8.33 19.45
N ALA A 301 -5.57 -8.51 18.62
CA ALA A 301 -5.54 -7.99 17.27
C ALA A 301 -6.31 -8.93 16.30
N VAL A 302 -7.24 -8.34 15.52
CA VAL A 302 -8.05 -9.07 14.50
C VAL A 302 -7.18 -9.44 13.30
N PHE A 303 -6.30 -8.53 12.90
CA PHE A 303 -5.35 -8.67 11.80
C PHE A 303 -3.93 -8.46 12.36
N PRO A 304 -3.29 -9.51 12.88
CA PRO A 304 -1.90 -9.43 13.29
C PRO A 304 -1.02 -9.11 12.08
N PRO A 305 0.21 -8.60 12.31
CA PRO A 305 1.16 -8.33 11.24
C PRO A 305 1.34 -9.56 10.35
N ASP A 306 1.26 -9.34 9.05
CA ASP A 306 1.59 -10.38 8.07
C ASP A 306 3.08 -10.26 7.74
N HIS A 307 3.88 -11.04 8.44
CA HIS A 307 5.32 -11.11 8.13
C HIS A 307 5.52 -11.78 6.79
N VAL A 308 6.10 -11.07 5.85
CA VAL A 308 6.50 -11.64 4.57
C VAL A 308 7.67 -12.60 4.81
N ARG A 309 7.36 -13.90 4.86
CA ARG A 309 8.35 -14.97 4.93
C ARG A 309 8.61 -15.53 3.55
N SER A 310 9.78 -16.12 3.38
CA SER A 310 10.20 -16.74 2.12
C SER A 310 10.16 -15.77 0.94
N GLY A 311 10.39 -14.47 1.18
CA GLY A 311 10.61 -13.49 0.11
C GLY A 311 11.89 -13.79 -0.67
N LEU A 312 12.07 -13.17 -1.82
CA LEU A 312 13.16 -13.47 -2.75
C LEU A 312 14.54 -13.43 -2.06
N SER A 313 14.84 -12.39 -1.30
CA SER A 313 16.15 -12.25 -0.63
C SER A 313 16.38 -13.31 0.45
N GLU A 314 15.39 -13.58 1.29
CA GLU A 314 15.44 -14.63 2.29
C GLU A 314 15.65 -15.99 1.62
N PHE A 315 14.89 -16.29 0.59
CA PHE A 315 14.94 -17.56 -0.11
C PHE A 315 16.28 -17.77 -0.83
N LEU A 316 16.81 -16.75 -1.50
CA LEU A 316 18.14 -16.78 -2.12
C LEU A 316 19.25 -17.01 -1.08
N ALA A 317 19.13 -16.40 0.11
CA ALA A 317 20.07 -16.63 1.21
C ALA A 317 20.09 -18.11 1.65
N THR A 318 18.90 -18.75 1.76
CA THR A 318 18.84 -20.20 2.09
C THR A 318 19.50 -21.10 1.04
N ARG A 319 19.70 -20.60 -0.18
CA ARG A 319 20.39 -21.29 -1.29
C ARG A 319 21.87 -20.91 -1.40
N GLY A 320 22.38 -20.08 -0.46
CA GLY A 320 23.76 -19.62 -0.45
C GLY A 320 24.12 -18.65 -1.57
N CYS A 321 23.13 -18.01 -2.20
CA CYS A 321 23.33 -17.03 -3.27
C CYS A 321 23.89 -15.72 -2.70
N ARG A 322 24.88 -15.15 -3.41
CA ARG A 322 25.42 -13.82 -3.08
C ARG A 322 24.56 -12.74 -3.71
N GLN A 323 24.06 -11.83 -2.89
CA GLN A 323 23.15 -10.76 -3.29
C GLN A 323 23.79 -9.40 -3.11
N LEU A 324 23.49 -8.45 -4.01
CA LEU A 324 23.85 -7.05 -3.87
C LEU A 324 22.60 -6.20 -4.07
N LYS A 325 22.38 -5.24 -3.17
CA LYS A 325 21.34 -4.23 -3.27
C LYS A 325 21.94 -2.85 -3.38
N VAL A 326 21.52 -2.10 -4.40
CA VAL A 326 22.09 -0.79 -4.75
C VAL A 326 20.97 0.23 -4.85
N ALA A 327 21.08 1.31 -4.13
CA ALA A 327 20.22 2.48 -4.29
C ALA A 327 20.90 3.72 -3.70
N GLU A 328 20.43 4.89 -4.10
CA GLU A 328 20.77 6.11 -3.39
C GLU A 328 19.88 6.30 -2.14
N THR A 329 20.26 7.25 -1.25
CA THR A 329 19.64 7.43 0.09
C THR A 329 18.13 7.44 0.06
N GLU A 330 17.49 8.12 -0.89
CA GLU A 330 16.02 8.25 -0.99
C GLU A 330 15.31 6.91 -1.17
N LYS A 331 15.94 5.95 -1.83
CA LYS A 331 15.35 4.65 -2.16
C LYS A 331 16.05 3.46 -1.48
N TYR A 332 16.96 3.73 -0.53
CA TYR A 332 17.68 2.66 0.17
C TYR A 332 16.75 1.73 0.98
N ALA A 333 15.80 2.31 1.72
CA ALA A 333 14.83 1.52 2.47
C ALA A 333 13.95 0.64 1.56
N HIS A 334 13.67 1.09 0.34
CA HIS A 334 12.84 0.36 -0.63
C HIS A 334 13.52 -0.92 -1.11
N VAL A 335 14.79 -0.86 -1.50
CA VAL A 335 15.55 -2.05 -1.93
C VAL A 335 16.00 -2.94 -0.77
N THR A 336 15.95 -2.47 0.48
CA THR A 336 16.33 -3.21 1.69
C THR A 336 15.09 -3.63 2.49
N TYR A 337 14.63 -2.79 3.40
CA TYR A 337 13.55 -3.08 4.34
C TYR A 337 12.26 -3.56 3.65
N PHE A 338 11.74 -2.79 2.68
CA PHE A 338 10.48 -3.13 2.02
C PHE A 338 10.62 -4.36 1.11
N PHE A 339 11.68 -4.42 0.30
CA PHE A 339 11.94 -5.59 -0.55
C PHE A 339 12.19 -6.87 0.27
N ASN A 340 12.73 -6.74 1.48
CA ASN A 340 12.93 -7.84 2.43
C ASN A 340 11.68 -8.16 3.28
N GLY A 341 10.52 -7.63 2.91
CA GLY A 341 9.28 -7.95 3.61
C GLY A 341 9.17 -7.38 5.02
N GLY A 342 9.85 -6.26 5.29
CA GLY A 342 9.89 -5.61 6.60
C GLY A 342 11.08 -6.04 7.48
N GLU A 343 12.04 -6.82 6.94
CA GLU A 343 13.23 -7.23 7.68
C GLU A 343 14.36 -6.21 7.47
N GLU A 344 14.80 -5.60 8.57
CA GLU A 344 15.88 -4.60 8.56
C GLU A 344 17.27 -5.25 8.43
N THR A 345 17.43 -6.42 9.03
CA THR A 345 18.69 -7.15 9.03
C THR A 345 19.00 -7.72 7.65
N ALA A 346 20.23 -7.53 7.17
CA ALA A 346 20.67 -8.14 5.92
C ALA A 346 20.71 -9.67 6.04
N TRP A 347 20.18 -10.35 5.04
CA TRP A 347 20.25 -11.80 4.96
C TRP A 347 21.68 -12.31 4.72
N GLU A 348 21.94 -13.55 5.05
CA GLU A 348 23.26 -14.17 4.78
C GLU A 348 23.57 -14.10 3.28
N GLY A 349 24.77 -13.61 2.94
CA GLY A 349 25.19 -13.38 1.55
C GLY A 349 24.66 -12.08 0.93
N GLU A 350 23.82 -11.30 1.64
CA GLU A 350 23.34 -9.98 1.18
C GLU A 350 24.35 -8.89 1.51
N THR A 351 24.78 -8.16 0.50
CA THR A 351 25.57 -6.92 0.62
C THR A 351 24.73 -5.72 0.16
N ARG A 352 25.00 -4.55 0.73
CA ARG A 352 24.25 -3.32 0.48
C ARG A 352 25.19 -2.20 0.10
N SER A 353 24.93 -1.54 -1.03
CA SER A 353 25.64 -0.34 -1.48
C SER A 353 24.72 0.86 -1.39
N LEU A 354 24.91 1.69 -0.36
CA LEU A 354 24.21 2.94 -0.17
C LEU A 354 24.99 4.07 -0.82
N VAL A 355 24.43 4.68 -1.86
CA VAL A 355 24.99 5.88 -2.52
C VAL A 355 24.33 7.12 -1.92
N PRO A 356 25.07 8.11 -1.41
CA PRO A 356 24.47 9.33 -0.89
C PRO A 356 23.73 10.11 -1.99
N SER A 357 22.48 10.49 -1.74
CA SER A 357 21.74 11.42 -2.60
C SER A 357 22.33 12.84 -2.53
N PRO A 358 22.20 13.66 -3.60
CA PRO A 358 22.70 15.02 -3.59
C PRO A 358 21.98 15.88 -2.55
N ARG A 359 22.73 16.77 -1.89
CA ARG A 359 22.21 17.68 -0.86
C ARG A 359 21.65 18.96 -1.48
N VAL A 360 20.55 18.85 -2.19
CA VAL A 360 19.83 19.98 -2.82
C VAL A 360 18.47 20.19 -2.14
N ALA A 361 17.87 21.36 -2.30
CA ALA A 361 16.56 21.64 -1.71
C ALA A 361 15.45 20.81 -2.36
N THR A 362 15.51 20.68 -3.70
CA THR A 362 14.61 19.87 -4.53
C THR A 362 15.40 19.26 -5.68
N TYR A 363 15.03 18.09 -6.15
CA TYR A 363 15.84 17.34 -7.12
C TYR A 363 15.73 17.84 -8.56
N ASP A 364 14.83 18.77 -8.88
CA ASP A 364 14.83 19.50 -10.15
C ASP A 364 16.09 20.39 -10.35
N LEU A 365 16.77 20.72 -9.24
CA LEU A 365 18.05 21.46 -9.28
C LEU A 365 19.24 20.58 -9.68
N GLN A 366 19.13 19.25 -9.51
CA GLN A 366 20.14 18.27 -9.89
C GLN A 366 19.44 16.95 -10.32
N PRO A 367 18.83 16.93 -11.54
CA PRO A 367 17.98 15.79 -11.98
C PRO A 367 18.74 14.48 -12.17
N GLU A 368 20.03 14.53 -12.48
CA GLU A 368 20.88 13.34 -12.58
C GLU A 368 21.08 12.65 -11.23
N MET A 369 20.78 13.33 -10.12
CA MET A 369 20.91 12.82 -8.75
C MET A 369 22.23 12.04 -8.57
N SER A 370 22.15 10.79 -8.08
CA SER A 370 23.31 9.91 -7.94
C SER A 370 23.25 8.69 -8.88
N ALA A 371 22.55 8.81 -10.03
CA ALA A 371 22.40 7.68 -10.96
C ALA A 371 23.73 7.09 -11.42
N ARG A 372 24.74 7.94 -11.70
CA ARG A 372 26.05 7.46 -12.19
C ARG A 372 26.78 6.61 -11.15
N PRO A 373 27.01 7.04 -9.90
CA PRO A 373 27.58 6.21 -8.84
C PRO A 373 26.76 4.93 -8.55
N VAL A 374 25.43 4.98 -8.68
CA VAL A 374 24.56 3.80 -8.56
C VAL A 374 24.88 2.80 -9.67
N ALA A 375 24.98 3.26 -10.93
CA ALA A 375 25.34 2.41 -12.06
C ALA A 375 26.75 1.80 -11.91
N ASP A 376 27.72 2.58 -11.47
CA ASP A 376 29.08 2.11 -11.23
C ASP A 376 29.11 0.99 -10.18
N ALA A 377 28.31 1.11 -9.10
CA ALA A 377 28.20 0.07 -8.08
C ALA A 377 27.52 -1.21 -8.61
N VAL A 378 26.60 -1.11 -9.57
CA VAL A 378 26.02 -2.26 -10.25
C VAL A 378 27.09 -2.97 -11.10
N VAL A 379 27.85 -2.22 -11.89
CA VAL A 379 28.95 -2.76 -12.71
C VAL A 379 29.98 -3.48 -11.83
N ASP A 380 30.39 -2.86 -10.72
CA ASP A 380 31.27 -3.49 -9.73
C ASP A 380 30.66 -4.78 -9.14
N GLY A 381 29.35 -4.80 -8.94
CA GLY A 381 28.63 -5.96 -8.46
C GLY A 381 28.63 -7.13 -9.45
N VAL A 382 28.46 -6.86 -10.74
CA VAL A 382 28.55 -7.86 -11.82
C VAL A 382 29.97 -8.44 -11.86
N LEU A 383 30.98 -7.59 -11.84
CA LEU A 383 32.39 -8.00 -11.82
C LEU A 383 32.76 -8.72 -10.52
N GLY A 384 32.14 -8.35 -9.40
CA GLY A 384 32.37 -8.90 -8.06
C GLY A 384 31.81 -10.32 -7.86
N GLY A 385 31.10 -10.87 -8.86
CA GLY A 385 30.65 -12.25 -8.86
C GLY A 385 29.44 -12.53 -7.97
N HIS A 386 28.54 -11.54 -7.80
CA HIS A 386 27.23 -11.76 -7.20
C HIS A 386 26.37 -12.67 -8.09
N ASP A 387 25.33 -13.28 -7.52
CA ASP A 387 24.38 -14.13 -8.23
C ASP A 387 23.07 -13.40 -8.54
N PHE A 388 22.69 -12.46 -7.66
CA PHE A 388 21.53 -11.58 -7.81
C PHE A 388 21.93 -10.15 -7.44
N ILE A 389 21.54 -9.19 -8.29
CA ILE A 389 21.70 -7.76 -8.04
C ILE A 389 20.33 -7.09 -8.18
N LEU A 390 19.96 -6.30 -7.17
CA LEU A 390 18.82 -5.40 -7.19
C LEU A 390 19.32 -3.97 -7.20
N VAL A 391 18.86 -3.18 -8.17
CA VAL A 391 19.15 -1.74 -8.24
C VAL A 391 17.87 -0.94 -8.40
N ASN A 392 17.82 0.21 -7.72
CA ASN A 392 16.77 1.21 -7.91
C ASN A 392 17.40 2.52 -8.37
N PHE A 393 16.85 3.08 -9.46
CA PHE A 393 17.14 4.43 -9.95
C PHE A 393 16.02 5.36 -9.51
N ALA A 394 16.29 6.20 -8.51
CA ALA A 394 15.32 7.07 -7.87
C ALA A 394 14.86 8.27 -8.72
N ASN A 395 15.61 8.60 -9.77
CA ASN A 395 15.51 9.86 -10.49
C ASN A 395 14.12 10.17 -11.05
N PRO A 396 13.44 9.25 -11.79
CA PRO A 396 12.16 9.57 -12.43
C PRO A 396 11.08 9.93 -11.39
N ASP A 397 11.04 9.20 -10.28
CA ASP A 397 10.07 9.45 -9.21
C ASP A 397 10.38 10.74 -8.45
N MET A 398 11.60 10.86 -7.93
CA MET A 398 11.98 11.99 -7.07
C MET A 398 11.93 13.33 -7.81
N VAL A 399 12.30 13.36 -9.09
CA VAL A 399 12.21 14.57 -9.92
C VAL A 399 10.77 14.77 -10.41
N GLY A 400 10.03 13.71 -10.73
CA GLY A 400 8.62 13.76 -11.08
C GLY A 400 7.78 14.48 -10.02
N HIS A 401 8.02 14.20 -8.75
CA HIS A 401 7.37 14.87 -7.62
C HIS A 401 7.57 16.37 -7.56
N THR A 402 8.59 16.92 -8.22
CA THR A 402 8.81 18.38 -8.30
C THR A 402 7.85 19.08 -9.27
N GLY A 403 7.23 18.34 -10.19
CA GLY A 403 6.37 18.89 -11.23
C GLY A 403 7.12 19.57 -12.38
N SER A 404 8.47 19.56 -12.38
CA SER A 404 9.30 20.17 -13.42
C SER A 404 9.55 19.19 -14.57
N ILE A 405 8.72 19.23 -15.62
CA ILE A 405 8.87 18.37 -16.80
C ILE A 405 10.28 18.48 -17.41
N PRO A 406 10.87 19.67 -17.63
CA PRO A 406 12.21 19.75 -18.18
C PRO A 406 13.29 19.09 -17.30
N ALA A 407 13.09 19.06 -15.98
CA ALA A 407 13.99 18.36 -15.07
C ALA A 407 13.75 16.85 -15.10
N ALA A 408 12.49 16.40 -15.13
CA ALA A 408 12.14 14.99 -15.25
C ALA A 408 12.67 14.37 -16.55
N VAL A 409 12.61 15.09 -17.67
CA VAL A 409 13.24 14.66 -18.94
C VAL A 409 14.73 14.39 -18.75
N LYS A 410 15.47 15.32 -18.11
CA LYS A 410 16.91 15.12 -17.84
C LYS A 410 17.18 13.96 -16.88
N ALA A 411 16.30 13.76 -15.89
CA ALA A 411 16.38 12.64 -14.96
C ALA A 411 16.26 11.30 -15.69
N VAL A 412 15.28 11.20 -16.57
CA VAL A 412 15.01 10.02 -17.41
C VAL A 412 16.19 9.76 -18.37
N GLU A 413 16.73 10.80 -19.05
CA GLU A 413 17.90 10.69 -19.92
C GLU A 413 19.17 10.25 -19.18
N ALA A 414 19.38 10.73 -17.95
CA ALA A 414 20.51 10.32 -17.12
C ALA A 414 20.45 8.84 -16.76
N VAL A 415 19.27 8.33 -16.44
CA VAL A 415 19.04 6.90 -16.15
C VAL A 415 19.23 6.05 -17.41
N ASP A 416 18.73 6.48 -18.58
CA ASP A 416 18.94 5.79 -19.86
C ASP A 416 20.42 5.63 -20.20
N GLY A 417 21.22 6.68 -19.97
CA GLY A 417 22.67 6.62 -20.16
C GLY A 417 23.36 5.64 -19.19
N CYS A 418 22.93 5.57 -17.94
CA CYS A 418 23.42 4.60 -16.97
C CYS A 418 23.06 3.17 -17.36
N MET A 419 21.84 2.96 -17.84
CA MET A 419 21.38 1.66 -18.38
C MET A 419 22.25 1.19 -19.53
N ALA A 420 22.67 2.10 -20.44
CA ALA A 420 23.54 1.75 -21.57
C ALA A 420 24.87 1.14 -21.10
N ASP A 421 25.47 1.67 -20.04
CA ASP A 421 26.75 1.18 -19.52
C ASP A 421 26.59 -0.17 -18.79
N ILE A 422 25.52 -0.31 -18.01
CA ILE A 422 25.17 -1.58 -17.33
C ILE A 422 24.95 -2.68 -18.36
N LEU A 423 24.12 -2.46 -19.38
CA LEU A 423 23.83 -3.47 -20.40
C LEU A 423 25.07 -3.84 -21.23
N ARG A 424 25.96 -2.88 -21.51
CA ARG A 424 27.25 -3.18 -22.17
C ARG A 424 28.09 -4.10 -21.30
N THR A 425 28.09 -3.94 -19.98
CA THR A 425 28.77 -4.86 -19.06
C THR A 425 28.12 -6.23 -19.11
N ILE A 426 26.80 -6.32 -19.11
CA ILE A 426 26.05 -7.60 -19.24
C ILE A 426 26.40 -8.33 -20.53
N ASP A 427 26.62 -7.62 -21.65
CA ASP A 427 27.03 -8.22 -22.92
C ASP A 427 28.38 -8.99 -22.81
N ASP A 428 29.29 -8.52 -21.96
CA ASP A 428 30.59 -9.19 -21.70
C ASP A 428 30.45 -10.39 -20.73
N PHE A 429 29.32 -10.54 -20.03
CA PHE A 429 29.05 -11.58 -19.04
C PHE A 429 27.75 -12.32 -19.35
N PRO A 430 27.73 -13.22 -20.35
CA PRO A 430 26.49 -13.81 -20.88
C PRO A 430 25.74 -14.73 -19.91
N GLU A 431 26.31 -15.04 -18.75
CA GLU A 431 25.60 -15.73 -17.68
C GLU A 431 24.58 -14.81 -16.96
N TRP A 432 24.61 -13.50 -17.17
CA TRP A 432 23.65 -12.57 -16.63
C TRP A 432 22.43 -12.36 -17.53
N VAL A 433 21.29 -12.16 -16.91
CA VAL A 433 20.05 -11.64 -17.50
C VAL A 433 19.66 -10.37 -16.77
N ALA A 434 19.33 -9.30 -17.48
CA ALA A 434 18.75 -8.12 -16.86
C ALA A 434 17.23 -8.11 -17.05
N LEU A 435 16.50 -7.93 -15.94
CA LEU A 435 15.06 -7.72 -15.88
C LEU A 435 14.85 -6.25 -15.53
N VAL A 436 14.20 -5.51 -16.42
CA VAL A 436 13.98 -4.06 -16.25
C VAL A 436 12.50 -3.81 -16.06
N THR A 437 12.17 -3.14 -14.95
CA THR A 437 10.78 -2.77 -14.62
C THR A 437 10.76 -1.47 -13.81
N ALA A 438 9.58 -1.07 -13.37
CA ALA A 438 9.37 -0.02 -12.36
C ALA A 438 8.46 -0.56 -11.24
N ASP A 439 8.32 0.17 -10.17
CA ASP A 439 7.50 -0.17 -9.01
C ASP A 439 6.14 0.54 -9.03
N HIS A 440 6.05 1.67 -9.71
CA HIS A 440 4.83 2.45 -10.01
C HIS A 440 5.14 3.49 -11.10
N GLY A 441 4.11 4.20 -11.57
CA GLY A 441 4.25 5.33 -12.48
C GLY A 441 4.27 6.68 -11.74
N ASN A 442 4.90 7.68 -12.35
CA ASN A 442 4.93 9.08 -11.93
C ASN A 442 5.23 10.01 -13.12
N CYS A 443 6.44 9.91 -13.70
CA CYS A 443 6.95 10.86 -14.68
C CYS A 443 6.36 10.70 -16.09
N GLU A 444 5.64 9.64 -16.39
CA GLU A 444 4.91 9.47 -17.64
C GLU A 444 3.63 10.34 -17.70
N LYS A 445 3.20 10.92 -16.55
CA LYS A 445 1.98 11.73 -16.49
C LYS A 445 2.13 12.87 -15.49
N MET A 446 2.79 13.92 -15.89
CA MET A 446 3.07 15.11 -15.05
C MET A 446 2.10 16.28 -15.30
N ILE A 447 1.07 16.07 -16.12
CA ILE A 447 -0.05 17.00 -16.33
C ILE A 447 -1.35 16.24 -16.13
N ASP A 448 -2.29 16.80 -15.35
CA ASP A 448 -3.62 16.24 -15.15
C ASP A 448 -4.56 16.52 -16.34
N ALA A 449 -5.78 15.96 -16.29
CA ALA A 449 -6.78 16.14 -17.35
C ALA A 449 -7.27 17.60 -17.50
N GLU A 450 -7.08 18.40 -16.45
CA GLU A 450 -7.45 19.82 -16.41
C GLU A 450 -6.29 20.73 -16.89
N GLY A 451 -5.12 20.17 -17.19
CA GLY A 451 -3.92 20.89 -17.65
C GLY A 451 -3.07 21.46 -16.52
N ASN A 452 -3.29 21.06 -15.27
CA ASN A 452 -2.46 21.47 -14.14
C ASN A 452 -1.28 20.51 -13.95
N VAL A 453 -0.26 20.98 -13.25
CA VAL A 453 0.89 20.15 -12.88
C VAL A 453 0.42 19.01 -11.96
N HIS A 454 0.75 17.79 -12.34
CA HIS A 454 0.52 16.57 -11.58
C HIS A 454 1.83 16.08 -10.98
N THR A 455 1.89 15.92 -9.67
CA THR A 455 3.09 15.52 -8.92
C THR A 455 2.92 14.22 -8.14
N ALA A 456 1.75 13.59 -8.23
CA ALA A 456 1.47 12.33 -7.54
C ALA A 456 1.79 11.14 -8.44
N HIS A 457 1.85 9.94 -7.84
CA HIS A 457 1.95 8.70 -8.59
C HIS A 457 0.73 8.50 -9.49
N THR A 458 0.86 7.60 -10.46
CA THR A 458 -0.20 7.26 -11.40
C THR A 458 -0.76 5.86 -11.13
N LYS A 459 -1.78 5.48 -11.89
CA LYS A 459 -2.33 4.12 -11.91
C LYS A 459 -1.91 3.35 -13.15
N GLU A 460 -1.15 4.01 -14.02
CA GLU A 460 -0.68 3.39 -15.25
C GLU A 460 0.17 2.17 -14.93
N PRO A 461 0.10 1.11 -15.72
CA PRO A 461 0.96 -0.06 -15.56
C PRO A 461 2.43 0.34 -15.76
N VAL A 462 3.33 -0.57 -15.41
CA VAL A 462 4.76 -0.42 -15.70
C VAL A 462 5.22 -1.48 -16.68
N ASP A 463 6.28 -1.18 -17.45
CA ASP A 463 6.86 -2.15 -18.36
C ASP A 463 7.70 -3.19 -17.61
N PHE A 464 7.72 -4.42 -18.14
CA PHE A 464 8.64 -5.47 -17.73
C PHE A 464 9.36 -5.98 -18.97
N ILE A 465 10.68 -5.79 -19.03
CA ILE A 465 11.49 -6.08 -20.21
C ILE A 465 12.62 -7.04 -19.83
N ILE A 466 12.84 -8.06 -20.64
CA ILE A 466 13.91 -9.04 -20.45
C ILE A 466 15.05 -8.74 -21.42
N TYR A 467 16.25 -8.50 -20.87
CA TYR A 467 17.47 -8.41 -21.64
C TYR A 467 18.36 -9.62 -21.38
N ASP A 468 18.41 -10.52 -22.35
CA ASP A 468 19.29 -11.70 -22.33
C ASP A 468 20.28 -11.59 -23.47
N PRO A 469 21.61 -11.44 -23.20
CA PRO A 469 22.63 -11.31 -24.25
C PRO A 469 22.80 -12.58 -25.08
N LEU A 470 22.39 -13.75 -24.57
CA LEU A 470 22.45 -15.01 -25.34
C LEU A 470 21.33 -15.15 -26.37
N GLN A 471 20.34 -14.30 -26.33
CA GLN A 471 19.23 -14.35 -27.27
C GLN A 471 19.51 -13.47 -28.50
N VAL A 472 19.87 -14.12 -29.58
CA VAL A 472 20.18 -13.49 -30.88
C VAL A 472 18.88 -13.32 -31.67
N ASP A 473 18.73 -12.17 -32.29
CA ASP A 473 17.63 -11.84 -33.20
C ASP A 473 17.79 -12.57 -34.54
N ASP A 474 17.48 -13.87 -34.60
CA ASP A 474 17.78 -14.73 -35.74
C ASP A 474 16.53 -15.18 -36.55
N THR A 475 15.32 -14.82 -36.13
CA THR A 475 14.11 -15.40 -36.72
C THR A 475 13.42 -14.50 -37.75
N GLY A 476 13.76 -13.22 -37.85
CA GLY A 476 13.07 -12.24 -38.70
C GLY A 476 11.58 -12.05 -38.35
N ALA A 477 11.14 -12.54 -37.21
CA ALA A 477 9.77 -12.39 -36.72
C ALA A 477 9.48 -10.94 -36.35
N SER A 478 8.28 -10.48 -36.59
CA SER A 478 7.84 -9.12 -36.18
C SER A 478 7.64 -8.98 -34.69
N ASP A 479 7.38 -10.09 -33.98
CA ASP A 479 7.17 -10.13 -32.53
C ASP A 479 8.52 -10.30 -31.80
N PRO A 480 8.93 -9.36 -30.92
CA PRO A 480 10.18 -9.47 -30.15
C PRO A 480 10.29 -10.74 -29.32
N ALA A 481 9.21 -11.24 -28.72
CA ALA A 481 9.19 -12.46 -27.94
C ALA A 481 9.54 -13.68 -28.82
N ARG A 482 8.96 -13.76 -30.02
CA ARG A 482 9.24 -14.83 -30.97
C ARG A 482 10.66 -14.75 -31.53
N ARG A 483 11.20 -13.55 -31.74
CA ARG A 483 12.59 -13.36 -32.17
C ARG A 483 13.61 -13.92 -31.19
N CYS A 484 13.32 -13.75 -29.90
CA CYS A 484 14.22 -14.17 -28.83
C CYS A 484 13.95 -15.59 -28.30
N GLY A 485 12.94 -16.31 -28.82
CA GLY A 485 12.56 -17.64 -28.34
C GLY A 485 12.02 -17.65 -26.92
N LEU A 486 11.59 -16.50 -26.40
CA LEU A 486 10.91 -16.33 -25.12
C LEU A 486 9.51 -15.79 -25.38
N ALA A 487 8.51 -16.46 -24.88
CA ALA A 487 7.14 -15.96 -24.83
C ALA A 487 6.83 -15.45 -23.41
N LEU A 488 6.11 -14.35 -23.32
CA LEU A 488 5.65 -13.77 -22.07
C LEU A 488 4.13 -13.70 -22.03
N TRP A 489 3.57 -13.84 -20.85
CA TRP A 489 2.18 -13.43 -20.62
C TRP A 489 2.00 -11.96 -20.98
N ARG A 490 0.88 -11.59 -21.59
CA ARG A 490 0.62 -10.21 -22.06
C ARG A 490 0.52 -9.20 -20.92
N THR A 491 0.06 -9.64 -19.75
CA THR A 491 -0.07 -8.82 -18.55
C THR A 491 0.36 -9.62 -17.32
N GLY A 492 0.98 -8.95 -16.34
CA GLY A 492 1.37 -9.53 -15.07
C GLY A 492 1.16 -8.53 -13.93
N ARG A 493 1.67 -8.86 -12.76
CA ARG A 493 1.68 -8.03 -11.56
C ARG A 493 3.09 -7.93 -11.00
N LEU A 494 3.36 -6.94 -10.16
CA LEU A 494 4.68 -6.82 -9.49
C LEU A 494 5.05 -8.08 -8.71
N ALA A 495 4.08 -8.79 -8.16
CA ALA A 495 4.23 -10.05 -7.45
C ALA A 495 4.81 -11.20 -8.32
N ASP A 496 4.74 -11.09 -9.64
CA ASP A 496 5.18 -12.13 -10.58
C ASP A 496 6.69 -12.02 -10.90
N VAL A 497 7.33 -10.92 -10.49
CA VAL A 497 8.75 -10.66 -10.78
C VAL A 497 9.68 -11.61 -10.02
N ALA A 498 9.46 -11.82 -8.72
CA ALA A 498 10.32 -12.72 -7.94
C ALA A 498 10.30 -14.18 -8.43
N PRO A 499 9.13 -14.82 -8.71
CA PRO A 499 9.10 -16.13 -9.35
C PRO A 499 9.81 -16.17 -10.71
N THR A 500 9.73 -15.07 -11.48
CA THR A 500 10.42 -14.94 -12.78
C THR A 500 11.94 -14.88 -12.60
N VAL A 501 12.43 -14.12 -11.61
CA VAL A 501 13.86 -14.10 -11.22
C VAL A 501 14.34 -15.50 -10.89
N LEU A 502 13.60 -16.23 -10.04
CA LEU A 502 13.94 -17.60 -9.65
C LEU A 502 13.94 -18.56 -10.85
N GLY A 503 12.96 -18.39 -11.75
CA GLY A 503 12.90 -19.17 -13.01
C GLY A 503 14.16 -19.02 -13.86
N PHE A 504 14.67 -17.81 -14.06
CA PHE A 504 15.95 -17.58 -14.76
C PHE A 504 17.13 -18.19 -14.01
N MET A 505 17.13 -18.20 -12.68
CA MET A 505 18.18 -18.83 -11.88
C MET A 505 18.07 -20.35 -11.86
N GLY A 506 17.00 -20.95 -12.41
CA GLY A 506 16.75 -22.39 -12.38
C GLY A 506 16.40 -22.90 -10.98
N ILE A 507 15.70 -22.06 -10.20
CA ILE A 507 15.29 -22.34 -8.83
C ILE A 507 13.75 -22.35 -8.77
N ASP A 508 13.15 -23.41 -8.26
CA ASP A 508 11.71 -23.48 -8.04
C ASP A 508 11.31 -22.52 -6.91
N PRO A 509 10.25 -21.71 -7.09
CA PRO A 509 9.79 -20.78 -6.07
C PRO A 509 9.24 -21.54 -4.83
N PRO A 510 9.35 -20.95 -3.62
CA PRO A 510 8.73 -21.54 -2.43
C PRO A 510 7.20 -21.42 -2.51
N PRO A 511 6.45 -22.28 -1.81
CA PRO A 511 4.98 -22.31 -1.89
C PRO A 511 4.29 -21.02 -1.40
N GLU A 512 4.99 -20.20 -0.63
CA GLU A 512 4.52 -18.89 -0.18
C GLU A 512 4.49 -17.85 -1.31
N MET A 513 5.32 -18.02 -2.35
CA MET A 513 5.29 -17.18 -3.54
C MET A 513 4.15 -17.65 -4.45
N THR A 514 3.05 -16.92 -4.48
CA THR A 514 1.86 -17.20 -5.28
C THR A 514 1.83 -16.44 -6.61
N GLY A 515 2.85 -15.62 -6.87
CA GLY A 515 3.07 -15.01 -8.17
C GLY A 515 3.46 -16.06 -9.22
N GLU A 516 3.28 -15.72 -10.47
CA GLU A 516 3.56 -16.63 -11.60
C GLU A 516 4.85 -16.25 -12.31
N ASN A 517 5.56 -17.25 -12.83
CA ASN A 517 6.68 -16.98 -13.73
C ASN A 517 6.13 -16.41 -15.04
N LEU A 518 6.55 -15.19 -15.38
CA LEU A 518 6.07 -14.50 -16.60
C LEU A 518 6.60 -15.09 -17.90
N VAL A 519 7.63 -15.93 -17.84
CA VAL A 519 8.15 -16.63 -19.01
C VAL A 519 7.35 -17.90 -19.26
N LEU A 520 6.68 -17.97 -20.40
CA LEU A 520 5.91 -19.15 -20.79
C LEU A 520 6.84 -20.33 -21.10
N PRO A 521 6.47 -21.56 -20.72
CA PRO A 521 7.18 -22.74 -21.18
C PRO A 521 7.06 -22.87 -22.71
N PRO A 522 8.07 -23.43 -23.39
CA PRO A 522 8.09 -23.53 -24.87
C PRO A 522 6.90 -24.27 -25.50
N GLU A 523 6.18 -25.07 -24.73
CA GLU A 523 5.04 -25.88 -25.19
C GLU A 523 3.69 -25.14 -25.10
N ALA A 524 3.65 -23.90 -24.57
CA ALA A 524 2.41 -23.15 -24.36
C ALA A 524 1.94 -22.32 -25.57
N GLU A 525 2.59 -22.42 -26.74
CA GLU A 525 2.29 -21.62 -27.93
C GLU A 525 0.92 -21.94 -28.61
N GLU A 526 0.20 -22.99 -28.18
CA GLU A 526 -1.06 -23.42 -28.83
C GLU A 526 -2.37 -22.99 -28.13
N ILE A 527 -2.33 -22.22 -27.05
CA ILE A 527 -3.55 -21.83 -26.34
C ILE A 527 -3.77 -20.32 -26.45
N GLY A 528 -4.56 -19.89 -27.46
CA GLY A 528 -5.21 -18.60 -27.35
C GLY A 528 -5.31 -17.72 -28.58
N GLU A 529 -5.94 -18.21 -29.63
CA GLU A 529 -6.64 -17.36 -30.60
C GLU A 529 -8.12 -17.78 -30.66
N ASP A 530 -8.88 -17.71 -29.60
CA ASP A 530 -10.35 -17.77 -29.66
C ASP A 530 -10.97 -17.33 -28.36
N ASP A 531 -10.95 -16.02 -28.09
CA ASP A 531 -11.93 -15.35 -27.24
C ASP A 531 -12.24 -13.96 -27.81
N GLU A 532 -12.71 -13.96 -29.06
CA GLU A 532 -13.53 -12.83 -29.52
C GLU A 532 -14.87 -12.92 -28.80
N ALA A 533 -15.10 -11.94 -27.94
CA ALA A 533 -16.36 -11.73 -27.24
C ALA A 533 -17.52 -11.77 -28.24
N GLN A 534 -18.35 -12.81 -28.17
CA GLN A 534 -19.67 -12.82 -28.79
C GLN A 534 -20.54 -11.76 -28.10
N GLU A 535 -20.77 -10.65 -28.77
CA GLU A 535 -21.85 -9.75 -28.42
C GLU A 535 -23.20 -10.50 -28.46
N PRO A 536 -24.08 -10.33 -27.47
CA PRO A 536 -25.40 -10.94 -27.53
C PRO A 536 -26.24 -10.24 -28.61
N GLY A 537 -26.60 -10.98 -29.64
CA GLY A 537 -27.44 -10.52 -30.73
C GLY A 537 -28.82 -10.06 -30.25
N GLU A 538 -29.22 -8.85 -30.65
CA GLU A 538 -30.57 -8.32 -30.50
C GLU A 538 -31.58 -9.14 -31.32
N ASP A 539 -32.42 -9.89 -30.64
CA ASP A 539 -33.60 -10.53 -31.21
C ASP A 539 -34.68 -9.49 -31.56
N HIS A 540 -34.72 -9.06 -32.80
CA HIS A 540 -35.89 -8.39 -33.35
C HIS A 540 -36.93 -9.44 -33.78
N GLN A 541 -37.88 -9.72 -32.90
CA GLN A 541 -39.14 -10.36 -33.31
C GLN A 541 -40.16 -9.31 -33.70
N GLY A 542 -40.32 -9.11 -35.00
CA GLY A 542 -41.47 -8.38 -35.57
C GLY A 542 -42.75 -9.18 -35.48
N ALA A 543 -43.72 -8.72 -34.73
CA ALA A 543 -45.09 -9.20 -34.77
C ALA A 543 -45.86 -8.50 -35.86
N THR A 544 -46.27 -9.22 -36.88
CA THR A 544 -47.32 -8.83 -37.84
C THR A 544 -48.64 -9.43 -37.38
N VAL A 545 -49.59 -8.52 -37.20
CA VAL A 545 -51.02 -8.80 -36.97
C VAL A 545 -51.67 -9.15 -38.29
N GLY A 546 -52.46 -10.19 -38.33
CA GLY A 546 -53.50 -10.52 -39.27
C GLY A 546 -54.75 -10.93 -38.52
#